data_ead0076a28b68c6b5073845b7f1d5002
#
_entry.id   ead0076a28b68c6b5073845b7f1d5002
#
_cell.length_a   1.000
_cell.length_b   1.000
_cell.length_c   1.000
_cell.angle_alpha   90.00
_cell.angle_beta   90.00
_cell.angle_gamma   90.00
#
_symmetry.space_group_name_H-M   'P 1'
#
loop_
_entity.id
_entity.type
_entity.pdbx_description
1 polymer ?
#
loop_
_entity_poly.entity_id
_entity_poly.type
_entity_poly.pdbx_seq_one_letter_code
_entity_poly.pdbx_strand_id
1 'polypeptide(L)'
;MAIKYKWLVEQLREIISDSIQKGINKLPTEQELAVRYRVSRQTVRAALAVLEDEREIRRIKGSGAYITGLSSLEDRNIVGILIPDEQQYEYPALINDIRVTLAAEGFSCKVYPTHNHVDQERQILQFLLKSPLRALIVEPVKSALPSPNTELYQRLIQRGTSILFLECAYPQLSQIPVIYEDNLYGAGLLVQSLVEKGHSSIAGIFQMDDQRGLERYQGFLDAMQNQGLTVPDRNICWYTTQELDDFRQSQDISFLKKFLERITPTALRLFVRMTLLHGCYGKSCRLDRRKR
;
A
#
# COMPACT_ATOMS: atom_id res chain seq x y z
N MET A 1 -5.15 -4.52 -39.06
CA MET A 1 -6.07 -3.54 -38.42
C MET A 1 -6.02 -3.54 -36.89
N ALA A 2 -5.81 -4.68 -36.25
CA ALA A 2 -5.84 -4.81 -34.77
C ALA A 2 -4.81 -3.97 -33.98
N ILE A 3 -3.65 -3.67 -34.53
CA ILE A 3 -2.57 -2.94 -33.85
C ILE A 3 -2.84 -1.41 -33.78
N LYS A 4 -3.47 -0.84 -34.80
CA LYS A 4 -3.66 0.63 -34.87
C LYS A 4 -4.68 1.18 -33.87
N TYR A 5 -5.77 0.46 -33.58
CA TYR A 5 -6.75 0.97 -32.62
C TYR A 5 -6.26 0.85 -31.18
N LYS A 6 -5.48 -0.22 -30.83
CA LYS A 6 -4.90 -0.36 -29.49
C LYS A 6 -3.93 0.78 -29.17
N TRP A 7 -3.05 1.10 -30.10
CA TRP A 7 -2.17 2.27 -29.97
C TRP A 7 -3.00 3.57 -29.81
N LEU A 8 -4.08 3.73 -30.58
CA LEU A 8 -4.94 4.91 -30.47
C LEU A 8 -5.64 4.98 -29.10
N VAL A 9 -6.03 3.86 -28.51
CA VAL A 9 -6.60 3.81 -27.15
C VAL A 9 -5.62 4.43 -26.14
N GLU A 10 -4.34 4.07 -26.19
CA GLU A 10 -3.33 4.66 -25.28
C GLU A 10 -3.18 6.17 -25.52
N GLN A 11 -3.14 6.61 -26.78
CA GLN A 11 -3.07 8.05 -27.10
C GLN A 11 -4.31 8.81 -26.61
N LEU A 12 -5.48 8.20 -26.67
CA LEU A 12 -6.72 8.80 -26.16
C LEU A 12 -6.73 8.85 -24.62
N ARG A 13 -6.12 7.90 -23.93
CA ARG A 13 -5.92 7.94 -22.47
C ARG A 13 -5.04 9.11 -22.05
N GLU A 14 -3.99 9.42 -22.81
CA GLU A 14 -3.17 10.61 -22.57
C GLU A 14 -4.00 11.91 -22.71
N ILE A 15 -4.85 12.00 -23.76
CA ILE A 15 -5.77 13.13 -23.91
C ILE A 15 -6.76 13.20 -22.76
N ILE A 16 -7.31 12.06 -22.32
CA ILE A 16 -8.22 11.98 -21.18
C ILE A 16 -7.53 12.52 -19.92
N SER A 17 -6.31 12.07 -19.65
CA SER A 17 -5.52 12.53 -18.50
C SER A 17 -5.27 14.04 -18.53
N ASP A 18 -4.81 14.57 -19.66
CA ASP A 18 -4.57 16.01 -19.85
C ASP A 18 -5.88 16.83 -19.72
N SER A 19 -6.97 16.33 -20.30
CA SER A 19 -8.29 16.96 -20.22
C SER A 19 -8.83 16.99 -18.79
N ILE A 20 -8.61 15.92 -18.03
CA ILE A 20 -8.99 15.85 -16.61
C ILE A 20 -8.23 16.91 -15.80
N GLN A 21 -6.92 17.07 -16.01
CA GLN A 21 -6.13 18.09 -15.32
C GLN A 21 -6.60 19.53 -15.65
N LYS A 22 -7.07 19.74 -16.88
CA LYS A 22 -7.59 21.03 -17.36
C LYS A 22 -9.07 21.26 -17.04
N GLY A 23 -9.75 20.31 -16.41
CA GLY A 23 -11.18 20.40 -16.13
C GLY A 23 -12.09 20.25 -17.38
N ILE A 24 -11.56 19.73 -18.49
CA ILE A 24 -12.30 19.53 -19.75
C ILE A 24 -12.94 18.16 -19.71
N ASN A 25 -14.27 18.11 -19.80
CA ASN A 25 -15.03 16.86 -19.72
C ASN A 25 -15.43 16.26 -21.08
N LYS A 26 -15.10 16.92 -22.18
CA LYS A 26 -15.48 16.50 -23.53
C LYS A 26 -14.23 16.23 -24.36
N LEU A 27 -14.20 15.05 -25.00
CA LEU A 27 -13.15 14.72 -25.95
C LEU A 27 -13.35 15.45 -27.28
N PRO A 28 -12.27 15.63 -28.07
CA PRO A 28 -12.37 16.08 -29.45
C PRO A 28 -13.29 15.15 -30.27
N THR A 29 -13.91 15.68 -31.31
CA THR A 29 -14.81 14.92 -32.15
C THR A 29 -14.09 13.78 -32.89
N GLU A 30 -14.86 12.76 -33.34
CA GLU A 30 -14.30 11.65 -34.15
C GLU A 30 -13.52 12.17 -35.36
N GLN A 31 -13.98 13.28 -35.95
CA GLN A 31 -13.32 13.90 -37.10
C GLN A 31 -12.01 14.55 -36.74
N GLU A 32 -11.96 15.32 -35.66
CA GLU A 32 -10.72 15.96 -35.15
C GLU A 32 -9.71 14.92 -34.77
N LEU A 33 -10.14 13.84 -34.08
CA LEU A 33 -9.26 12.73 -33.70
C LEU A 33 -8.72 11.98 -34.92
N ALA A 34 -9.58 11.74 -35.94
CA ALA A 34 -9.15 11.09 -37.18
C ALA A 34 -8.08 11.90 -37.92
N VAL A 35 -8.24 13.23 -37.99
CA VAL A 35 -7.25 14.17 -38.58
C VAL A 35 -5.98 14.21 -37.75
N ARG A 36 -6.10 14.42 -36.45
CA ARG A 36 -4.97 14.55 -35.51
C ARG A 36 -4.02 13.34 -35.53
N TYR A 37 -4.60 12.12 -35.54
CA TYR A 37 -3.84 10.88 -35.50
C TYR A 37 -3.65 10.21 -36.86
N ARG A 38 -4.14 10.83 -37.95
CA ARG A 38 -4.05 10.33 -39.35
C ARG A 38 -4.58 8.89 -39.47
N VAL A 39 -5.72 8.62 -38.86
CA VAL A 39 -6.42 7.32 -38.88
C VAL A 39 -7.84 7.46 -39.47
N SER A 40 -8.44 6.32 -39.84
CA SER A 40 -9.83 6.34 -40.32
C SER A 40 -10.79 6.61 -39.14
N ARG A 41 -11.95 7.22 -39.44
CA ARG A 41 -13.03 7.39 -38.44
C ARG A 41 -13.48 6.07 -37.86
N GLN A 42 -13.39 4.96 -38.60
CA GLN A 42 -13.72 3.63 -38.11
C GLN A 42 -12.72 3.16 -37.03
N THR A 43 -11.43 3.48 -37.21
CA THR A 43 -10.39 3.21 -36.21
C THR A 43 -10.63 4.03 -34.93
N VAL A 44 -11.03 5.31 -35.08
CA VAL A 44 -11.39 6.15 -33.92
C VAL A 44 -12.59 5.57 -33.17
N ARG A 45 -13.65 5.16 -33.90
CA ARG A 45 -14.85 4.55 -33.30
C ARG A 45 -14.52 3.27 -32.54
N ALA A 46 -13.64 2.43 -33.09
CA ALA A 46 -13.20 1.21 -32.44
C ALA A 46 -12.44 1.52 -31.13
N ALA A 47 -11.56 2.52 -31.14
CA ALA A 47 -10.84 2.96 -29.95
C ALA A 47 -11.78 3.56 -28.88
N LEU A 48 -12.72 4.43 -29.30
CA LEU A 48 -13.72 5.00 -28.41
C LEU A 48 -14.68 3.93 -27.84
N ALA A 49 -14.99 2.87 -28.59
CA ALA A 49 -15.80 1.78 -28.09
C ALA A 49 -15.10 1.02 -26.95
N VAL A 50 -13.79 0.77 -27.07
CA VAL A 50 -12.99 0.16 -25.99
C VAL A 50 -13.02 1.03 -24.73
N LEU A 51 -12.79 2.34 -24.87
CA LEU A 51 -12.82 3.27 -23.74
C LEU A 51 -14.23 3.39 -23.11
N GLU A 52 -15.29 3.22 -23.92
CA GLU A 52 -16.67 3.20 -23.41
C GLU A 52 -16.99 1.89 -22.68
N ASP A 53 -16.56 0.74 -23.20
CA ASP A 53 -16.68 -0.58 -22.54
C ASP A 53 -15.90 -0.61 -21.21
N GLU A 54 -14.75 0.05 -21.17
CA GLU A 54 -13.94 0.25 -19.96
C GLU A 54 -14.47 1.37 -19.06
N ARG A 55 -15.59 2.00 -19.45
CA ARG A 55 -16.24 3.11 -18.72
C ARG A 55 -15.34 4.32 -18.47
N GLU A 56 -14.35 4.53 -19.32
CA GLU A 56 -13.50 5.72 -19.28
C GLU A 56 -14.19 6.93 -19.90
N ILE A 57 -15.07 6.68 -20.87
CA ILE A 57 -15.89 7.70 -21.52
C ILE A 57 -17.35 7.23 -21.62
N ARG A 58 -18.25 8.19 -21.89
CA ARG A 58 -19.65 7.96 -22.28
C ARG A 58 -19.93 8.71 -23.58
N ARG A 59 -20.44 8.01 -24.59
CA ARG A 59 -20.85 8.63 -25.84
C ARG A 59 -22.32 9.05 -25.76
N ILE A 60 -22.60 10.29 -26.13
CA ILE A 60 -23.93 10.83 -26.20
C ILE A 60 -24.23 11.09 -27.70
N LYS A 61 -25.26 10.42 -28.23
CA LYS A 61 -25.64 10.52 -29.65
C LYS A 61 -25.89 11.98 -30.03
N GLY A 62 -25.18 12.46 -31.05
CA GLY A 62 -25.29 13.84 -31.53
C GLY A 62 -24.51 14.89 -30.71
N SER A 63 -23.96 14.53 -29.55
CA SER A 63 -23.24 15.47 -28.68
C SER A 63 -21.73 15.19 -28.59
N GLY A 64 -21.31 13.93 -28.69
CA GLY A 64 -19.91 13.53 -28.67
C GLY A 64 -19.55 12.55 -27.54
N ALA A 65 -18.24 12.39 -27.27
CA ALA A 65 -17.71 11.56 -26.22
C ALA A 65 -17.32 12.42 -25.01
N TYR A 66 -17.79 12.02 -23.84
CA TYR A 66 -17.54 12.69 -22.55
C TYR A 66 -16.77 11.78 -21.63
N ILE A 67 -15.78 12.33 -20.94
CA ILE A 67 -14.97 11.61 -19.97
C ILE A 67 -15.87 11.25 -18.79
N THR A 68 -15.95 9.96 -18.47
CA THR A 68 -16.68 9.46 -17.30
C THR A 68 -15.83 9.66 -16.06
N GLY A 69 -16.45 10.11 -14.97
CA GLY A 69 -15.74 10.36 -13.70
C GLY A 69 -15.33 11.82 -13.49
N LEU A 70 -15.65 12.70 -14.44
CA LEU A 70 -15.81 14.14 -14.20
C LEU A 70 -17.23 14.42 -13.66
N SER A 71 -17.73 13.58 -12.75
CA SER A 71 -18.84 13.96 -11.87
C SER A 71 -18.45 15.24 -11.13
N SER A 72 -19.43 16.05 -10.79
CA SER A 72 -19.31 17.41 -10.25
C SER A 72 -18.09 17.57 -9.32
N LEU A 73 -17.46 18.73 -9.31
CA LEU A 73 -16.33 19.06 -8.45
C LEU A 73 -16.57 18.67 -6.96
N GLU A 74 -17.83 18.58 -6.55
CA GLU A 74 -18.28 18.19 -5.21
C GLU A 74 -18.04 16.68 -4.91
N ASP A 75 -18.14 15.79 -5.88
CA ASP A 75 -17.86 14.36 -5.70
C ASP A 75 -16.35 14.05 -5.65
N ARG A 76 -15.47 15.02 -5.92
CA ARG A 76 -14.02 14.86 -5.91
C ARG A 76 -13.35 15.22 -4.59
N ASN A 77 -14.10 15.61 -3.56
CA ASN A 77 -13.53 15.97 -2.27
C ASN A 77 -13.34 14.76 -1.34
N ILE A 78 -13.13 13.57 -1.92
CA ILE A 78 -12.88 12.35 -1.15
C ILE A 78 -11.42 11.93 -1.32
N VAL A 79 -10.75 11.71 -0.18
CA VAL A 79 -9.43 11.07 -0.10
C VAL A 79 -9.62 9.63 0.39
N GLY A 80 -9.13 8.67 -0.37
CA GLY A 80 -9.12 7.26 0.03
C GLY A 80 -7.90 6.97 0.91
N ILE A 81 -8.05 6.07 1.86
CA ILE A 81 -6.96 5.57 2.71
C ILE A 81 -6.96 4.05 2.57
N LEU A 82 -5.96 3.50 1.88
CA LEU A 82 -5.73 2.06 1.77
C LEU A 82 -4.70 1.65 2.82
N ILE A 83 -5.10 0.81 3.76
CA ILE A 83 -4.25 0.32 4.86
C ILE A 83 -4.58 -1.15 5.15
N PRO A 84 -3.69 -1.88 5.81
CA PRO A 84 -3.94 -3.29 6.13
C PRO A 84 -5.18 -3.48 7.00
N ASP A 85 -5.34 -2.69 8.06
CA ASP A 85 -6.44 -2.86 9.02
C ASP A 85 -6.67 -1.57 9.81
N GLU A 86 -7.89 -1.05 9.78
CA GLU A 86 -8.25 0.18 10.49
C GLU A 86 -8.33 0.03 12.02
N GLN A 87 -8.34 -1.18 12.54
CA GLN A 87 -8.46 -1.47 13.97
C GLN A 87 -7.12 -1.80 14.64
N GLN A 88 -6.02 -1.90 13.87
CA GLN A 88 -4.69 -2.11 14.46
C GLN A 88 -4.25 -0.87 15.23
N TYR A 89 -3.44 -1.11 16.25
CA TYR A 89 -3.04 -0.18 17.30
C TYR A 89 -2.72 1.24 16.83
N GLU A 90 -1.95 1.40 15.77
CA GLU A 90 -1.48 2.69 15.28
C GLU A 90 -2.49 3.40 14.35
N TYR A 91 -3.28 2.64 13.60
CA TYR A 91 -4.15 3.20 12.56
C TYR A 91 -5.33 4.03 13.07
N PRO A 92 -6.01 3.68 14.17
CA PRO A 92 -7.14 4.50 14.65
C PRO A 92 -6.75 5.95 14.91
N ALA A 93 -5.59 6.20 15.54
CA ALA A 93 -5.08 7.54 15.79
C ALA A 93 -4.68 8.23 14.49
N LEU A 94 -3.88 7.57 13.64
CA LEU A 94 -3.45 8.08 12.35
C LEU A 94 -4.64 8.43 11.44
N ILE A 95 -5.62 7.54 11.31
CA ILE A 95 -6.83 7.77 10.51
C ILE A 95 -7.60 8.98 11.04
N ASN A 96 -7.73 9.10 12.37
CA ASN A 96 -8.40 10.23 12.97
C ASN A 96 -7.70 11.55 12.68
N ASP A 97 -6.38 11.60 12.79
CA ASP A 97 -5.59 12.80 12.52
C ASP A 97 -5.66 13.21 11.04
N ILE A 98 -5.57 12.22 10.13
CA ILE A 98 -5.78 12.43 8.69
C ILE A 98 -7.19 12.98 8.45
N ARG A 99 -8.21 12.40 9.07
CA ARG A 99 -9.62 12.81 8.91
C ARG A 99 -9.85 14.25 9.37
N VAL A 100 -9.31 14.61 10.53
CA VAL A 100 -9.43 15.97 11.09
C VAL A 100 -8.73 16.98 10.17
N THR A 101 -7.52 16.67 9.73
CA THR A 101 -6.74 17.54 8.84
C THR A 101 -7.43 17.72 7.49
N LEU A 102 -7.91 16.65 6.89
CA LEU A 102 -8.62 16.71 5.61
C LEU A 102 -9.95 17.48 5.73
N ALA A 103 -10.67 17.29 6.82
CA ALA A 103 -11.94 17.99 7.06
C ALA A 103 -11.75 19.50 7.17
N ALA A 104 -10.65 19.97 7.76
CA ALA A 104 -10.31 21.39 7.83
C ALA A 104 -10.11 22.02 6.44
N GLU A 105 -9.68 21.24 5.46
CA GLU A 105 -9.48 21.66 4.06
C GLU A 105 -10.70 21.34 3.15
N GLY A 106 -11.83 20.93 3.74
CA GLY A 106 -13.06 20.62 2.99
C GLY A 106 -13.07 19.26 2.30
N PHE A 107 -12.17 18.34 2.67
CA PHE A 107 -12.14 16.99 2.17
C PHE A 107 -12.78 16.01 3.15
N SER A 108 -13.44 14.98 2.62
CA SER A 108 -13.83 13.79 3.38
C SER A 108 -12.85 12.66 3.14
N CYS A 109 -12.78 11.68 4.05
CA CYS A 109 -11.96 10.51 3.84
C CYS A 109 -12.76 9.22 3.92
N LYS A 110 -12.31 8.20 3.18
CA LYS A 110 -12.88 6.85 3.22
C LYS A 110 -11.75 5.83 3.33
N VAL A 111 -11.89 4.96 4.32
CA VAL A 111 -10.91 3.88 4.58
C VAL A 111 -11.29 2.63 3.81
N TYR A 112 -10.28 1.96 3.27
CA TYR A 112 -10.39 0.72 2.52
C TYR A 112 -9.37 -0.28 3.08
N PRO A 113 -9.79 -1.21 3.94
CA PRO A 113 -8.87 -2.20 4.50
C PRO A 113 -8.46 -3.22 3.43
N THR A 114 -7.15 -3.43 3.30
CA THR A 114 -6.57 -4.41 2.36
C THR A 114 -6.26 -5.74 3.01
N HIS A 115 -6.24 -5.79 4.35
CA HIS A 115 -5.80 -6.94 5.14
C HIS A 115 -4.43 -7.49 4.71
N ASN A 116 -3.62 -6.65 4.08
CA ASN A 116 -2.34 -6.98 3.47
C ASN A 116 -2.42 -8.11 2.41
N HIS A 117 -3.58 -8.21 1.72
CA HIS A 117 -3.83 -9.18 0.65
C HIS A 117 -3.88 -8.52 -0.72
N VAL A 118 -3.07 -9.04 -1.65
CA VAL A 118 -2.93 -8.52 -3.03
C VAL A 118 -4.25 -8.52 -3.79
N ASP A 119 -5.08 -9.54 -3.61
CA ASP A 119 -6.38 -9.64 -4.29
C ASP A 119 -7.38 -8.62 -3.75
N GLN A 120 -7.35 -8.35 -2.44
CA GLN A 120 -8.21 -7.33 -1.82
C GLN A 120 -7.81 -5.93 -2.31
N GLU A 121 -6.51 -5.63 -2.32
CA GLU A 121 -5.98 -4.40 -2.92
C GLU A 121 -6.46 -4.25 -4.37
N ARG A 122 -6.33 -5.32 -5.18
CA ARG A 122 -6.76 -5.32 -6.58
C ARG A 122 -8.25 -4.99 -6.74
N GLN A 123 -9.11 -5.61 -5.93
CA GLN A 123 -10.56 -5.35 -5.97
C GLN A 123 -10.88 -3.89 -5.63
N ILE A 124 -10.22 -3.35 -4.60
CA ILE A 124 -10.38 -1.95 -4.20
C ILE A 124 -9.94 -1.02 -5.33
N LEU A 125 -8.75 -1.22 -5.90
CA LEU A 125 -8.23 -0.39 -6.99
C LEU A 125 -9.13 -0.44 -8.23
N GLN A 126 -9.65 -1.62 -8.59
CA GLN A 126 -10.62 -1.77 -9.69
C GLN A 126 -11.94 -1.04 -9.41
N PHE A 127 -12.41 -1.05 -8.16
CA PHE A 127 -13.57 -0.28 -7.75
C PHE A 127 -13.30 1.23 -7.86
N LEU A 128 -12.13 1.69 -7.39
CA LEU A 128 -11.73 3.10 -7.44
C LEU A 128 -11.52 3.61 -8.86
N LEU A 129 -11.13 2.75 -9.79
CA LEU A 129 -11.11 3.11 -11.22
C LEU A 129 -12.52 3.44 -11.77
N LYS A 130 -13.59 2.92 -11.18
CA LYS A 130 -14.98 3.23 -11.56
C LYS A 130 -15.53 4.45 -10.83
N SER A 131 -14.97 4.77 -9.67
CA SER A 131 -15.40 5.88 -8.80
C SER A 131 -14.16 6.67 -8.38
N PRO A 132 -13.67 7.59 -9.24
CA PRO A 132 -12.41 8.27 -9.02
C PRO A 132 -12.44 9.16 -7.78
N LEU A 133 -11.38 9.08 -7.00
CA LEU A 133 -11.13 9.89 -5.81
C LEU A 133 -10.20 11.08 -6.14
N ARG A 134 -10.20 12.09 -5.29
CA ARG A 134 -9.24 13.21 -5.37
C ARG A 134 -7.81 12.72 -5.16
N ALA A 135 -7.63 11.95 -4.12
CA ALA A 135 -6.33 11.41 -3.75
C ALA A 135 -6.48 10.04 -3.07
N LEU A 136 -5.38 9.31 -2.98
CA LEU A 136 -5.28 8.02 -2.33
C LEU A 136 -4.00 7.99 -1.48
N ILE A 137 -4.16 7.76 -0.18
CA ILE A 137 -3.06 7.45 0.74
C ILE A 137 -3.00 5.95 0.84
N VAL A 138 -1.84 5.36 0.58
CA VAL A 138 -1.71 3.90 0.40
C VAL A 138 -0.57 3.36 1.22
N GLU A 139 -0.84 2.42 2.09
CA GLU A 139 0.18 1.51 2.58
C GLU A 139 0.24 0.29 1.65
N PRO A 140 1.37 0.07 0.96
CA PRO A 140 1.54 -1.01 -0.02
C PRO A 140 1.38 -2.39 0.61
N VAL A 141 0.64 -3.26 -0.08
CA VAL A 141 0.41 -4.65 0.33
C VAL A 141 1.64 -5.49 0.04
N LYS A 142 2.08 -6.31 1.02
CA LYS A 142 3.24 -7.20 0.89
C LYS A 142 4.43 -6.49 0.24
N SER A 143 4.76 -5.35 0.79
CA SER A 143 5.66 -4.35 0.21
C SER A 143 7.07 -4.84 -0.08
N ALA A 144 7.51 -5.94 0.54
CA ALA A 144 8.79 -6.60 0.24
C ALA A 144 8.76 -7.40 -1.08
N LEU A 145 7.60 -7.60 -1.68
CA LEU A 145 7.41 -8.39 -2.90
C LEU A 145 6.97 -7.51 -4.08
N PRO A 146 7.30 -7.90 -5.32
CA PRO A 146 6.76 -7.23 -6.49
C PRO A 146 5.22 -7.28 -6.50
N SER A 147 4.57 -6.14 -6.70
CA SER A 147 3.10 -6.09 -6.78
C SER A 147 2.61 -6.29 -8.20
N PRO A 148 1.62 -7.18 -8.43
CA PRO A 148 0.95 -7.31 -9.72
C PRO A 148 -0.09 -6.21 -9.99
N ASN A 149 -0.27 -5.26 -9.03
CA ASN A 149 -1.30 -4.23 -9.11
C ASN A 149 -0.76 -2.86 -9.54
N THR A 150 0.52 -2.75 -9.85
CA THR A 150 1.18 -1.47 -10.19
C THR A 150 0.53 -0.76 -11.37
N GLU A 151 0.05 -1.51 -12.38
CA GLU A 151 -0.68 -0.95 -13.53
C GLU A 151 -1.97 -0.24 -13.10
N LEU A 152 -2.68 -0.76 -12.09
CA LEU A 152 -3.93 -0.15 -11.60
C LEU A 152 -3.66 1.22 -10.94
N TYR A 153 -2.54 1.35 -10.21
CA TYR A 153 -2.09 2.62 -9.66
C TYR A 153 -1.76 3.63 -10.76
N GLN A 154 -1.03 3.20 -11.80
CA GLN A 154 -0.73 4.05 -12.96
C GLN A 154 -2.01 4.54 -13.64
N ARG A 155 -3.00 3.66 -13.82
CA ARG A 155 -4.32 4.02 -14.39
C ARG A 155 -5.09 5.02 -13.50
N LEU A 156 -5.01 4.92 -12.19
CA LEU A 156 -5.61 5.90 -11.26
C LEU A 156 -4.94 7.26 -11.40
N ILE A 157 -3.60 7.30 -11.51
CA ILE A 157 -2.84 8.54 -11.73
C ILE A 157 -3.24 9.18 -13.06
N GLN A 158 -3.30 8.40 -14.14
CA GLN A 158 -3.74 8.88 -15.45
C GLN A 158 -5.15 9.46 -15.42
N ARG A 159 -6.00 9.02 -14.49
CA ARG A 159 -7.34 9.56 -14.24
C ARG A 159 -7.38 10.76 -13.29
N GLY A 160 -6.21 11.27 -12.90
CA GLY A 160 -6.07 12.44 -12.06
C GLY A 160 -6.19 12.21 -10.56
N THR A 161 -6.14 10.94 -10.10
CA THR A 161 -6.03 10.64 -8.66
C THR A 161 -4.59 10.85 -8.22
N SER A 162 -4.37 11.75 -7.25
CA SER A 162 -3.06 11.91 -6.61
C SER A 162 -2.81 10.74 -5.66
N ILE A 163 -1.59 10.19 -5.65
CA ILE A 163 -1.25 9.06 -4.77
C ILE A 163 -0.09 9.47 -3.87
N LEU A 164 -0.20 9.11 -2.59
CA LEU A 164 0.83 9.22 -1.57
C LEU A 164 1.02 7.84 -0.94
N PHE A 165 2.23 7.32 -0.97
CA PHE A 165 2.55 6.12 -0.23
C PHE A 165 2.84 6.41 1.23
N LEU A 166 2.45 5.47 2.08
CA LEU A 166 2.68 5.49 3.52
C LEU A 166 3.56 4.29 3.89
N GLU A 167 4.56 4.51 4.73
CA GLU A 167 5.52 3.53 5.27
C GLU A 167 6.49 2.93 4.26
N CYS A 168 6.09 2.68 3.04
CA CYS A 168 6.93 2.11 1.98
C CYS A 168 6.33 2.40 0.61
N ALA A 169 7.09 2.13 -0.46
CA ALA A 169 6.63 2.30 -1.83
C ALA A 169 6.94 1.05 -2.65
N TYR A 170 6.13 0.79 -3.67
CA TYR A 170 6.50 -0.21 -4.67
C TYR A 170 7.66 0.31 -5.53
N PRO A 171 8.74 -0.48 -5.73
CA PRO A 171 9.90 -0.04 -6.52
C PRO A 171 9.55 0.40 -7.94
N GLN A 172 8.52 -0.20 -8.55
CA GLN A 172 8.03 0.13 -9.88
C GLN A 172 7.28 1.47 -9.94
N LEU A 173 6.98 2.08 -8.80
CA LEU A 173 6.25 3.33 -8.64
C LEU A 173 7.05 4.35 -7.81
N SER A 174 8.38 4.31 -7.93
CA SER A 174 9.33 5.13 -7.16
C SER A 174 9.17 6.64 -7.36
N GLN A 175 8.48 7.08 -8.42
CA GLN A 175 8.16 8.48 -8.68
C GLN A 175 7.02 9.02 -7.79
N ILE A 176 6.27 8.15 -7.12
CA ILE A 176 5.18 8.54 -6.21
C ILE A 176 5.81 8.94 -4.87
N PRO A 177 5.42 10.08 -4.28
CA PRO A 177 5.90 10.48 -2.97
C PRO A 177 5.54 9.45 -1.90
N VAL A 178 6.44 9.28 -0.92
CA VAL A 178 6.29 8.36 0.20
C VAL A 178 6.63 9.06 1.52
N ILE A 179 5.88 8.77 2.56
CA ILE A 179 6.17 9.12 3.95
C ILE A 179 6.45 7.82 4.68
N TYR A 180 7.61 7.71 5.33
CA TYR A 180 8.04 6.49 6.00
C TYR A 180 8.79 6.80 7.31
N GLU A 181 8.82 5.82 8.20
CA GLU A 181 9.65 5.83 9.40
C GLU A 181 11.07 5.33 9.09
N ASP A 182 12.06 5.83 9.81
CA ASP A 182 13.43 5.30 9.73
C ASP A 182 13.54 3.97 10.49
N ASN A 183 13.12 2.90 9.83
CA ASN A 183 13.08 1.55 10.38
C ASN A 183 14.49 1.00 10.72
N LEU A 184 15.50 1.38 9.91
CA LEU A 184 16.90 1.01 10.14
C LEU A 184 17.39 1.61 11.46
N TYR A 185 17.24 2.92 11.60
CA TYR A 185 17.66 3.66 12.78
C TYR A 185 16.89 3.23 14.03
N GLY A 186 15.57 3.12 13.92
CA GLY A 186 14.71 2.69 15.03
C GLY A 186 15.07 1.31 15.56
N ALA A 187 15.36 0.35 14.68
CA ALA A 187 15.83 -0.98 15.06
C ALA A 187 17.21 -0.92 15.76
N GLY A 188 18.11 -0.07 15.25
CA GLY A 188 19.41 0.16 15.86
C GLY A 188 19.33 0.68 17.29
N LEU A 189 18.47 1.67 17.55
CA LEU A 189 18.24 2.23 18.90
C LEU A 189 17.77 1.17 19.91
N LEU A 190 16.90 0.24 19.45
CA LEU A 190 16.40 -0.82 20.32
C LEU A 190 17.51 -1.81 20.69
N VAL A 191 18.37 -2.20 19.75
CA VAL A 191 19.56 -3.03 20.02
C VAL A 191 20.47 -2.32 21.00
N GLN A 192 20.81 -1.05 20.74
CA GLN A 192 21.65 -0.25 21.63
C GLN A 192 21.09 -0.22 23.05
N SER A 193 19.80 0.05 23.21
CA SER A 193 19.15 0.07 24.53
C SER A 193 19.26 -1.28 25.28
N LEU A 194 19.22 -2.41 24.55
CA LEU A 194 19.38 -3.73 25.13
C LEU A 194 20.84 -3.98 25.56
N VAL A 195 21.79 -3.58 24.72
CA VAL A 195 23.24 -3.71 25.03
C VAL A 195 23.62 -2.86 26.23
N GLU A 196 23.14 -1.62 26.33
CA GLU A 196 23.35 -0.74 27.51
C GLU A 196 22.82 -1.36 28.81
N LYS A 197 21.78 -2.22 28.70
CA LYS A 197 21.26 -3.00 29.86
C LYS A 197 22.00 -4.30 30.10
N GLY A 198 23.14 -4.53 29.42
CA GLY A 198 24.01 -5.67 29.60
C GLY A 198 23.60 -6.93 28.83
N HIS A 199 22.76 -6.82 27.82
CA HIS A 199 22.35 -7.96 26.99
C HIS A 199 23.32 -8.16 25.84
N SER A 200 23.93 -9.33 25.73
CA SER A 200 24.83 -9.71 24.65
C SER A 200 24.25 -10.76 23.70
N SER A 201 23.16 -11.42 24.09
CA SER A 201 22.41 -12.36 23.22
C SER A 201 21.01 -11.84 23.02
N ILE A 202 20.76 -11.31 21.83
CA ILE A 202 19.52 -10.66 21.45
C ILE A 202 18.87 -11.48 20.33
N ALA A 203 17.55 -11.62 20.39
CA ALA A 203 16.76 -12.30 19.37
C ALA A 203 15.79 -11.33 18.70
N GLY A 204 15.45 -11.56 17.43
CA GLY A 204 14.55 -10.71 16.66
C GLY A 204 13.41 -11.50 15.99
N ILE A 205 12.27 -10.84 15.83
CA ILE A 205 11.10 -11.36 15.12
C ILE A 205 10.73 -10.36 14.03
N PHE A 206 10.76 -10.78 12.77
CA PHE A 206 10.61 -9.90 11.63
C PHE A 206 9.57 -10.43 10.63
N GLN A 207 8.83 -9.53 10.01
CA GLN A 207 7.92 -9.88 8.93
C GLN A 207 8.69 -9.90 7.61
N MET A 208 8.62 -11.03 6.88
CA MET A 208 9.43 -11.21 5.68
C MET A 208 8.78 -10.68 4.39
N ASP A 209 7.47 -10.55 4.37
CA ASP A 209 6.71 -10.04 3.22
C ASP A 209 6.36 -8.54 3.34
N ASP A 210 6.98 -7.82 4.29
CA ASP A 210 6.84 -6.39 4.52
C ASP A 210 8.23 -5.72 4.47
N GLN A 211 8.37 -4.66 3.67
CA GLN A 211 9.63 -3.92 3.52
C GLN A 211 10.15 -3.38 4.86
N ARG A 212 9.27 -2.90 5.73
CA ARG A 212 9.63 -2.47 7.09
C ARG A 212 10.26 -3.58 7.92
N GLY A 213 9.76 -4.81 7.74
CA GLY A 213 10.33 -5.98 8.43
C GLY A 213 11.76 -6.26 7.99
N LEU A 214 12.05 -6.15 6.69
CA LEU A 214 13.39 -6.30 6.14
C LEU A 214 14.34 -5.17 6.59
N GLU A 215 13.87 -3.92 6.57
CA GLU A 215 14.64 -2.77 7.04
C GLU A 215 14.97 -2.86 8.53
N ARG A 216 14.00 -3.25 9.35
CA ARG A 216 14.21 -3.47 10.80
C ARG A 216 15.20 -4.61 11.07
N TYR A 217 15.15 -5.67 10.27
CA TYR A 217 16.13 -6.74 10.33
C TYR A 217 17.53 -6.24 9.98
N GLN A 218 17.66 -5.45 8.90
CA GLN A 218 18.95 -4.86 8.52
C GLN A 218 19.50 -3.96 9.62
N GLY A 219 18.70 -3.04 10.16
CA GLY A 219 19.10 -2.16 11.25
C GLY A 219 19.47 -2.92 12.53
N PHE A 220 18.78 -4.03 12.80
CA PHE A 220 19.15 -4.95 13.89
C PHE A 220 20.52 -5.59 13.66
N LEU A 221 20.78 -6.12 12.44
CA LEU A 221 22.08 -6.72 12.10
C LEU A 221 23.23 -5.73 12.22
N ASP A 222 23.06 -4.54 11.62
CA ASP A 222 24.07 -3.49 11.63
C ASP A 222 24.42 -3.07 13.06
N ALA A 223 23.41 -2.90 13.91
CA ALA A 223 23.62 -2.53 15.29
C ALA A 223 24.31 -3.65 16.11
N MET A 224 23.92 -4.91 15.90
CA MET A 224 24.60 -6.06 16.56
C MET A 224 26.05 -6.14 16.13
N GLN A 225 26.34 -5.98 14.84
CA GLN A 225 27.69 -6.00 14.29
C GLN A 225 28.55 -4.85 14.86
N ASN A 226 27.99 -3.63 14.92
CA ASN A 226 28.68 -2.46 15.49
C ASN A 226 29.02 -2.63 16.96
N GLN A 227 28.28 -3.47 17.71
CA GLN A 227 28.55 -3.82 19.10
C GLN A 227 29.45 -5.07 19.23
N GLY A 228 29.97 -5.61 18.12
CA GLY A 228 30.80 -6.82 18.14
C GLY A 228 30.04 -8.10 18.55
N LEU A 229 28.72 -8.09 18.44
CA LEU A 229 27.83 -9.20 18.80
C LEU A 229 27.49 -10.05 17.58
N THR A 230 27.39 -11.37 17.79
CA THR A 230 27.00 -12.32 16.75
C THR A 230 25.48 -12.55 16.76
N VAL A 231 24.91 -12.82 15.57
CA VAL A 231 23.50 -13.12 15.40
C VAL A 231 23.35 -14.55 14.85
N PRO A 232 23.19 -15.57 15.72
CA PRO A 232 22.92 -16.93 15.26
C PRO A 232 21.53 -17.02 14.63
N ASP A 233 21.36 -17.85 13.59
CA ASP A 233 20.08 -18.06 12.90
C ASP A 233 18.94 -18.47 13.85
N ARG A 234 19.26 -19.22 14.91
CA ARG A 234 18.27 -19.59 15.93
C ARG A 234 17.67 -18.41 16.67
N ASN A 235 18.33 -17.25 16.67
CA ASN A 235 17.86 -16.03 17.33
C ASN A 235 16.96 -15.20 16.42
N ILE A 236 16.73 -15.62 15.17
CA ILE A 236 15.87 -14.90 14.22
C ILE A 236 14.60 -15.72 13.96
N CYS A 237 13.48 -15.05 14.10
CA CYS A 237 12.17 -15.56 13.70
C CYS A 237 11.62 -14.73 12.56
N TRP A 238 11.30 -15.40 11.47
CA TRP A 238 10.55 -14.81 10.36
C TRP A 238 9.11 -15.24 10.43
N TYR A 239 8.20 -14.32 10.08
CA TYR A 239 6.80 -14.63 9.89
C TYR A 239 6.25 -13.89 8.66
N THR A 240 5.13 -14.34 8.14
CA THR A 240 4.43 -13.80 6.98
C THR A 240 3.10 -13.18 7.39
N THR A 241 2.47 -12.44 6.47
CA THR A 241 1.08 -11.99 6.63
C THR A 241 0.14 -13.16 6.97
N GLN A 242 0.31 -14.33 6.31
CA GLN A 242 -0.55 -15.49 6.55
C GLN A 242 -0.45 -16.00 8.00
N GLU A 243 0.77 -16.15 8.52
CA GLU A 243 0.97 -16.59 9.91
C GLU A 243 0.42 -15.55 10.91
N LEU A 244 0.45 -14.28 10.57
CA LEU A 244 -0.16 -13.23 11.37
C LEU A 244 -1.69 -13.31 11.34
N ASP A 245 -2.29 -13.63 10.20
CA ASP A 245 -3.74 -13.81 10.07
C ASP A 245 -4.20 -15.08 10.80
N ASP A 246 -3.47 -16.18 10.68
CA ASP A 246 -3.74 -17.42 11.42
C ASP A 246 -3.69 -17.17 12.94
N PHE A 247 -2.71 -16.37 13.40
CA PHE A 247 -2.65 -15.94 14.79
C PHE A 247 -3.88 -15.12 15.20
N ARG A 248 -4.33 -14.19 14.38
CA ARG A 248 -5.49 -13.33 14.67
C ARG A 248 -6.81 -14.10 14.70
N GLN A 249 -7.00 -15.03 13.77
CA GLN A 249 -8.24 -15.78 13.59
C GLN A 249 -8.35 -16.95 14.56
N SER A 250 -7.30 -17.74 14.70
CA SER A 250 -7.29 -18.97 15.47
C SER A 250 -6.47 -18.91 16.76
N GLN A 251 -5.79 -17.78 17.03
CA GLN A 251 -4.79 -17.62 18.09
C GLN A 251 -3.65 -18.64 17.98
N ASP A 252 -3.37 -19.13 16.77
CA ASP A 252 -2.28 -20.04 16.51
C ASP A 252 -0.94 -19.30 16.60
N ILE A 253 -0.20 -19.57 17.65
CA ILE A 253 1.16 -19.05 17.89
C ILE A 253 2.23 -20.12 17.67
N SER A 254 1.95 -21.14 16.88
CA SER A 254 2.86 -22.30 16.70
C SER A 254 4.23 -21.89 16.17
N PHE A 255 4.32 -20.91 15.26
CA PHE A 255 5.60 -20.36 14.77
C PHE A 255 6.40 -19.70 15.90
N LEU A 256 5.74 -18.94 16.79
CA LEU A 256 6.37 -18.27 17.91
C LEU A 256 6.79 -19.27 19.00
N LYS A 257 5.96 -20.29 19.27
CA LYS A 257 6.34 -21.38 20.20
C LYS A 257 7.57 -22.12 19.75
N LYS A 258 7.62 -22.56 18.48
CA LYS A 258 8.77 -23.22 17.89
C LYS A 258 10.03 -22.35 17.95
N PHE A 259 9.89 -21.04 17.77
CA PHE A 259 10.99 -20.11 17.92
C PHE A 259 11.47 -20.03 19.37
N LEU A 260 10.57 -19.84 20.33
CA LEU A 260 10.91 -19.74 21.75
C LEU A 260 11.58 -21.02 22.30
N GLU A 261 11.21 -22.19 21.79
CA GLU A 261 11.83 -23.47 22.13
C GLU A 261 13.29 -23.59 21.64
N ARG A 262 13.61 -22.94 20.51
CA ARG A 262 14.97 -22.92 19.93
C ARG A 262 15.92 -21.94 20.62
N ILE A 263 15.38 -20.88 21.23
CA ILE A 263 16.19 -19.88 21.90
C ILE A 263 16.63 -20.45 23.26
N THR A 264 17.96 -20.45 23.51
CA THR A 264 18.47 -20.85 24.81
C THR A 264 17.99 -19.90 25.92
N PRO A 265 17.78 -20.39 27.16
CA PRO A 265 17.29 -19.57 28.29
C PRO A 265 18.11 -18.30 28.58
N THR A 266 19.37 -18.25 28.18
CA THR A 266 20.29 -17.11 28.31
C THR A 266 20.01 -16.01 27.26
N ALA A 267 19.31 -16.31 26.17
CA ALA A 267 19.02 -15.37 25.08
C ALA A 267 17.65 -14.66 25.22
N LEU A 268 16.99 -14.78 26.35
CA LEU A 268 15.59 -14.40 26.53
C LEU A 268 15.46 -12.93 26.92
N ARG A 269 15.82 -12.02 25.97
CA ARG A 269 15.20 -10.68 25.92
C ARG A 269 14.91 -10.32 24.47
N LEU A 270 13.66 -10.45 24.21
CA LEU A 270 13.02 -10.42 22.93
C LEU A 270 13.01 -9.00 22.35
N PHE A 271 13.64 -8.81 21.19
CA PHE A 271 13.36 -7.70 20.32
C PHE A 271 12.06 -8.05 19.57
N VAL A 272 10.94 -7.53 20.06
CA VAL A 272 9.65 -7.80 19.42
C VAL A 272 9.21 -6.56 18.66
N ARG A 273 8.77 -6.75 17.42
CA ARG A 273 8.01 -5.73 16.73
C ARG A 273 6.86 -5.29 17.64
N MET A 274 6.87 -4.04 18.07
CA MET A 274 5.85 -3.49 18.97
C MET A 274 4.40 -3.72 18.49
N THR A 275 4.19 -3.87 17.18
CA THR A 275 2.87 -4.06 16.56
C THR A 275 2.21 -5.42 16.90
N LEU A 276 2.98 -6.48 17.13
CA LEU A 276 2.42 -7.80 17.44
C LEU A 276 1.96 -7.95 18.89
N LEU A 277 2.61 -7.27 19.82
CA LEU A 277 2.37 -7.45 21.24
C LEU A 277 1.34 -6.51 21.86
N HIS A 278 1.03 -5.39 21.23
CA HIS A 278 -0.01 -4.50 21.75
C HIS A 278 -1.42 -5.13 21.73
N GLY A 279 -1.69 -6.01 20.79
CA GLY A 279 -2.93 -6.82 20.80
C GLY A 279 -3.00 -7.83 21.94
N CYS A 280 -1.85 -8.25 22.47
CA CYS A 280 -1.76 -9.23 23.57
C CYS A 280 -1.65 -8.61 24.97
N TYR A 281 -1.19 -7.35 25.09
CA TYR A 281 -1.04 -6.70 26.40
C TYR A 281 -2.36 -6.38 27.11
N GLY A 282 -3.48 -6.39 26.40
CA GLY A 282 -4.81 -6.25 27.03
C GLY A 282 -5.29 -7.49 27.76
N LYS A 283 -4.72 -8.68 27.49
CA LYS A 283 -5.05 -9.93 28.19
C LYS A 283 -3.78 -10.71 28.45
N SER A 284 -3.16 -10.40 29.61
CA SER A 284 -2.33 -11.30 30.42
C SER A 284 -1.51 -12.38 29.67
N CYS A 285 -0.43 -12.01 29.00
CA CYS A 285 0.73 -12.89 28.86
C CYS A 285 1.69 -12.61 30.02
N ARG A 286 1.31 -12.96 31.24
CA ARG A 286 2.27 -13.24 32.29
C ARG A 286 2.90 -14.58 31.94
N LEU A 287 4.08 -14.56 31.35
CA LEU A 287 5.00 -15.68 31.42
C LEU A 287 5.32 -15.90 32.92
N ASP A 288 4.67 -16.92 33.48
CA ASP A 288 4.85 -17.30 34.88
C ASP A 288 6.30 -17.71 35.09
N ARG A 289 7.04 -16.86 35.81
CA ARG A 289 8.41 -17.10 36.20
C ARG A 289 8.45 -18.05 37.41
N ARG A 290 7.84 -19.20 37.31
CA ARG A 290 7.98 -20.25 38.32
C ARG A 290 8.08 -21.62 37.67
N LYS A 291 9.31 -22.03 37.31
CA LYS A 291 9.86 -23.34 37.73
C LYS A 291 11.34 -23.36 37.37
N ARG A 292 12.12 -23.60 38.40
CA ARG A 292 13.57 -23.82 38.43
C ARG A 292 13.97 -24.98 37.53
#